data_c723686bf0ed751ddecd510095475a4e
#
_entry.id   c723686bf0ed751ddecd510095475a4e
#
_cell.length_a   1.000
_cell.length_b   1.000
_cell.length_c   1.000
_cell.angle_alpha   90.00
_cell.angle_beta   90.00
_cell.angle_gamma   90.00
#
_symmetry.space_group_name_H-M   'P 1'
#
loop_
_entity.id
_entity.type
_entity.pdbx_description
1 polymer ?
#
loop_
_entity_poly.entity_id
_entity_poly.type
_entity_poly.pdbx_seq_one_letter_code
_entity_poly.pdbx_strand_id
1 'polypeptide(L)'
;VGMIKTDDSSVKAKPTNQGGEALAPEDEDKPREEIFEENKTKPAEKSYAVYIVIGAVILILCLIVAIITLVRKRKFAALPDSKKVEKLFFAGRKKLCGRYFSDHTPRELFESIKKTFGADMAESFAECEKIYEKARFSRLEITKEEIAVVKNFADQAKKAKKLKVQEGAEK
;
A
#
# COMPACT_ATOMS: atom_id res chain seq x y z
N VAL A 1 23.12 -23.81 31.12
CA VAL A 1 22.83 -25.18 31.58
C VAL A 1 21.34 -25.33 31.80
N GLY A 2 20.71 -26.30 31.17
CA GLY A 2 19.31 -26.71 31.36
C GLY A 2 18.61 -26.79 30.01
N MET A 3 18.76 -27.80 29.21
CA MET A 3 18.08 -29.11 29.08
C MET A 3 16.55 -28.89 28.78
N ILE A 4 16.14 -29.09 27.52
CA ILE A 4 15.58 -30.28 26.85
C ILE A 4 14.43 -30.94 27.64
N LYS A 5 13.25 -30.98 27.04
CA LYS A 5 12.37 -32.17 27.03
C LYS A 5 11.50 -32.18 25.77
N THR A 6 11.79 -33.15 24.95
CA THR A 6 10.94 -33.87 23.99
C THR A 6 9.99 -34.79 24.73
N ASP A 7 8.80 -35.00 24.23
CA ASP A 7 7.98 -36.22 24.33
C ASP A 7 6.76 -35.98 23.44
N ASP A 8 6.46 -36.73 22.53
CA ASP A 8 6.36 -38.15 22.18
C ASP A 8 4.92 -38.43 21.73
N SER A 9 4.85 -38.92 20.52
CA SER A 9 3.93 -39.86 19.91
C SER A 9 2.52 -40.03 20.46
N SER A 10 1.55 -40.02 19.55
CA SER A 10 0.46 -40.99 19.58
C SER A 10 -0.12 -41.27 18.20
N VAL A 11 0.37 -42.35 17.65
CA VAL A 11 -0.28 -43.15 16.60
C VAL A 11 -1.55 -43.74 17.12
N LYS A 12 -2.66 -43.68 16.42
CA LYS A 12 -3.79 -44.60 16.58
C LYS A 12 -4.42 -45.02 15.26
N ALA A 13 -4.18 -46.22 15.07
CA ALA A 13 -4.63 -47.24 14.16
C ALA A 13 -6.13 -47.23 13.76
N LYS A 14 -6.29 -47.72 12.54
CA LYS A 14 -7.45 -48.19 11.83
C LYS A 14 -8.11 -49.41 12.53
N PRO A 15 -9.39 -49.64 12.37
CA PRO A 15 -9.82 -51.04 12.21
C PRO A 15 -10.50 -51.28 10.85
N THR A 16 -10.00 -52.27 10.24
CA THR A 16 -10.55 -53.15 9.21
C THR A 16 -11.79 -53.86 9.77
N ASN A 17 -12.85 -53.95 9.00
CA ASN A 17 -13.80 -55.04 9.18
C ASN A 17 -14.15 -55.68 7.85
N GLN A 18 -13.78 -56.96 7.80
CA GLN A 18 -14.14 -57.93 6.79
C GLN A 18 -15.44 -58.59 7.14
N GLY A 19 -16.10 -59.01 6.10
CA GLY A 19 -16.82 -60.29 6.22
C GLY A 19 -18.30 -60.25 5.92
N GLY A 20 -18.69 -61.06 4.96
CA GLY A 20 -20.02 -61.64 4.91
C GLY A 20 -20.59 -61.83 3.50
N GLU A 21 -20.22 -62.96 2.88
CA GLU A 21 -20.89 -63.58 1.76
C GLU A 21 -22.42 -63.75 2.00
N ALA A 22 -23.24 -63.65 0.91
CA ALA A 22 -23.98 -64.81 0.41
C ALA A 22 -25.07 -64.40 -0.61
N LEU A 23 -24.97 -65.01 -1.81
CA LEU A 23 -26.00 -65.65 -2.64
C LEU A 23 -27.12 -64.78 -3.25
N ALA A 24 -27.10 -64.82 -4.59
CA ALA A 24 -28.20 -64.57 -5.54
C ALA A 24 -29.38 -65.58 -5.30
N PRO A 25 -30.57 -65.42 -5.91
CA PRO A 25 -30.70 -65.48 -7.36
C PRO A 25 -31.78 -64.56 -8.00
N GLU A 26 -31.59 -64.34 -9.31
CA GLU A 26 -32.51 -64.44 -10.45
C GLU A 26 -33.80 -63.58 -10.53
N ASP A 27 -33.87 -63.03 -11.77
CA ASP A 27 -35.05 -62.76 -12.60
C ASP A 27 -35.87 -61.50 -12.29
N GLU A 28 -35.73 -60.51 -13.17
CA GLU A 28 -36.78 -60.14 -14.09
C GLU A 28 -36.33 -59.01 -15.04
N ASP A 29 -36.36 -59.38 -16.28
CA ASP A 29 -36.29 -58.57 -17.49
C ASP A 29 -37.34 -57.44 -17.44
N LYS A 30 -36.92 -56.19 -17.22
CA LYS A 30 -37.66 -54.99 -17.56
C LYS A 30 -36.80 -54.06 -18.36
N PRO A 31 -37.26 -53.62 -19.52
CA PRO A 31 -36.50 -52.71 -20.35
C PRO A 31 -36.28 -51.40 -19.58
N ARG A 32 -35.01 -51.11 -19.33
CA ARG A 32 -34.55 -49.88 -18.74
C ARG A 32 -34.75 -48.79 -19.81
N GLU A 33 -35.86 -48.08 -19.72
CA GLU A 33 -35.99 -46.78 -20.41
C GLU A 33 -34.86 -45.91 -19.91
N GLU A 34 -33.88 -45.73 -20.77
CA GLU A 34 -32.85 -44.69 -20.64
C GLU A 34 -33.59 -43.35 -20.64
N ILE A 35 -33.94 -42.88 -19.47
CA ILE A 35 -34.27 -41.47 -19.27
C ILE A 35 -32.95 -40.70 -19.50
N PHE A 36 -32.73 -40.38 -20.76
CA PHE A 36 -31.80 -39.32 -21.13
C PHE A 36 -32.37 -38.05 -20.51
N GLU A 37 -32.02 -37.79 -19.25
CA GLU A 37 -32.13 -36.47 -18.69
C GLU A 37 -31.16 -35.62 -19.51
N GLU A 38 -31.71 -35.03 -20.54
CA GLU A 38 -31.11 -33.92 -21.28
C GLU A 38 -30.84 -32.83 -20.26
N ASN A 39 -29.63 -32.91 -19.66
CA ASN A 39 -29.10 -31.94 -18.77
C ASN A 39 -28.89 -30.66 -19.60
N LYS A 40 -30.01 -29.95 -19.88
CA LYS A 40 -30.00 -28.58 -20.38
C LYS A 40 -29.25 -27.78 -19.37
N THR A 41 -27.93 -27.70 -19.55
CA THR A 41 -27.11 -26.66 -18.97
C THR A 41 -27.74 -25.33 -19.38
N LYS A 42 -28.59 -24.81 -18.47
CA LYS A 42 -29.09 -23.44 -18.58
C LYS A 42 -27.87 -22.57 -18.80
N PRO A 43 -27.82 -21.75 -19.88
CA PRO A 43 -26.72 -20.82 -20.06
C PRO A 43 -26.63 -20.03 -18.76
N ALA A 44 -25.44 -20.03 -18.15
CA ALA A 44 -25.21 -19.29 -16.92
C ALA A 44 -25.68 -17.86 -17.18
N GLU A 45 -26.81 -17.50 -16.63
CA GLU A 45 -27.26 -16.11 -16.54
C GLU A 45 -26.09 -15.38 -15.93
N LYS A 46 -25.37 -14.60 -16.74
CA LYS A 46 -24.28 -13.77 -16.28
C LYS A 46 -24.87 -12.92 -15.18
N SER A 47 -24.59 -13.31 -13.95
CA SER A 47 -25.23 -12.74 -12.78
C SER A 47 -24.80 -11.27 -12.69
N TYR A 48 -25.58 -10.35 -13.29
CA TYR A 48 -25.38 -8.92 -13.17
C TYR A 48 -25.28 -8.49 -11.70
N ALA A 49 -25.82 -9.28 -10.79
CA ALA A 49 -25.70 -9.08 -9.36
C ALA A 49 -24.23 -9.04 -8.90
N VAL A 50 -23.33 -9.86 -9.46
CA VAL A 50 -21.89 -9.82 -9.12
C VAL A 50 -21.27 -8.49 -9.54
N TYR A 51 -21.60 -7.98 -10.72
CA TYR A 51 -21.07 -6.69 -11.19
C TYR A 51 -21.59 -5.51 -10.35
N ILE A 52 -22.86 -5.57 -9.91
CA ILE A 52 -23.45 -4.56 -9.02
C ILE A 52 -22.75 -4.56 -7.68
N VAL A 53 -22.47 -5.74 -7.09
CA VAL A 53 -21.76 -5.85 -5.82
C VAL A 53 -20.33 -5.31 -5.95
N ILE A 54 -19.60 -5.68 -7.01
CA ILE A 54 -18.24 -5.17 -7.26
C ILE A 54 -18.27 -3.65 -7.42
N GLY A 55 -19.23 -3.11 -8.19
CA GLY A 55 -19.39 -1.67 -8.35
C GLY A 55 -19.65 -0.94 -7.03
N ALA A 56 -20.52 -1.49 -6.19
CA ALA A 56 -20.81 -0.94 -4.86
C ALA A 56 -19.57 -0.92 -3.95
N VAL A 57 -18.78 -2.00 -3.94
CA VAL A 57 -17.54 -2.07 -3.15
C VAL A 57 -16.53 -1.02 -3.63
N ILE A 58 -16.34 -0.87 -4.93
CA ILE A 58 -15.43 0.15 -5.49
C ILE A 58 -15.90 1.56 -5.09
N LEU A 59 -17.19 1.84 -5.17
CA LEU A 59 -17.75 3.13 -4.78
C LEU A 59 -17.52 3.44 -3.31
N ILE A 60 -17.74 2.48 -2.42
CA ILE A 60 -17.46 2.62 -0.99
C ILE A 60 -15.98 2.91 -0.74
N LEU A 61 -15.08 2.17 -1.39
CA LEU A 61 -13.63 2.42 -1.26
C LEU A 61 -13.25 3.83 -1.75
N CYS A 62 -13.80 4.30 -2.85
CA CYS A 62 -13.59 5.66 -3.35
C CYS A 62 -14.07 6.72 -2.35
N LEU A 63 -15.24 6.52 -1.73
CA LEU A 63 -15.77 7.43 -0.70
C LEU A 63 -14.87 7.46 0.54
N ILE A 64 -14.38 6.32 1.01
CA ILE A 64 -13.45 6.23 2.14
C ILE A 64 -12.16 7.02 1.83
N VAL A 65 -11.57 6.82 0.64
CA VAL A 65 -10.38 7.56 0.21
C VAL A 65 -10.65 9.06 0.14
N ALA A 66 -11.80 9.47 -0.39
CA ALA A 66 -12.20 10.88 -0.46
C ALA A 66 -12.33 11.50 0.95
N ILE A 67 -12.99 10.82 1.88
CA ILE A 67 -13.13 11.28 3.27
C ILE A 67 -11.75 11.41 3.94
N ILE A 68 -10.88 10.41 3.81
CA ILE A 68 -9.53 10.44 4.39
C ILE A 68 -8.74 11.64 3.83
N THR A 69 -8.81 11.89 2.52
CA THR A 69 -8.08 13.01 1.90
C THR A 69 -8.62 14.36 2.36
N LEU A 70 -9.93 14.52 2.51
CA LEU A 70 -10.55 15.73 3.02
C LEU A 70 -10.17 15.99 4.49
N VAL A 71 -10.23 14.98 5.34
CA VAL A 71 -9.83 15.08 6.75
C VAL A 71 -8.35 15.45 6.87
N ARG A 72 -7.47 14.85 6.07
CA ARG A 72 -6.04 15.19 6.04
C ARG A 72 -5.81 16.64 5.61
N LYS A 73 -6.51 17.12 4.58
CA LYS A 73 -6.42 18.53 4.13
C LYS A 73 -6.88 19.50 5.21
N ARG A 74 -8.01 19.21 5.87
CA ARG A 74 -8.52 20.06 6.98
C ARG A 74 -7.55 20.09 8.16
N LYS A 75 -7.04 18.92 8.59
CA LYS A 75 -6.03 18.83 9.66
C LYS A 75 -4.75 19.59 9.31
N PHE A 76 -4.31 19.52 8.04
CA PHE A 76 -3.14 20.28 7.58
C PHE A 76 -3.41 21.79 7.58
N ALA A 77 -4.57 22.23 7.10
CA ALA A 77 -4.96 23.65 7.08
C ALA A 77 -5.03 24.27 8.48
N ALA A 78 -5.47 23.50 9.48
CA ALA A 78 -5.58 23.94 10.87
C ALA A 78 -4.24 24.01 11.62
N LEU A 79 -3.12 23.52 11.03
CA LEU A 79 -1.81 23.61 11.67
C LEU A 79 -1.29 25.06 11.67
N PRO A 80 -0.53 25.47 12.70
CA PRO A 80 0.22 26.72 12.68
C PRO A 80 1.25 26.69 11.53
N ASP A 81 1.55 27.86 10.97
CA ASP A 81 2.35 27.99 9.75
C ASP A 81 3.76 27.41 9.91
N SER A 82 4.38 27.56 11.09
CA SER A 82 5.64 26.91 11.42
C SER A 82 5.57 25.38 11.30
N LYS A 83 4.50 24.76 11.77
CA LYS A 83 4.28 23.31 11.66
C LYS A 83 3.95 22.86 10.24
N LYS A 84 3.36 23.72 9.43
CA LYS A 84 3.16 23.44 7.99
C LYS A 84 4.50 23.37 7.28
N VAL A 85 5.38 24.36 7.50
CA VAL A 85 6.74 24.39 6.95
C VAL A 85 7.53 23.13 7.36
N GLU A 86 7.53 22.80 8.65
CA GLU A 86 8.22 21.62 9.17
C GLU A 86 7.77 20.34 8.45
N LYS A 87 6.46 20.11 8.35
CA LYS A 87 5.91 18.92 7.67
C LYS A 87 6.23 18.87 6.18
N LEU A 88 6.13 19.99 5.48
CA LEU A 88 6.43 20.06 4.05
C LEU A 88 7.91 19.84 3.79
N PHE A 89 8.80 20.49 4.56
CA PHE A 89 10.24 20.31 4.45
C PHE A 89 10.66 18.86 4.66
N PHE A 90 10.21 18.23 5.75
CA PHE A 90 10.51 16.81 5.99
C PHE A 90 9.93 15.89 4.92
N ALA A 91 8.76 16.20 4.38
CA ALA A 91 8.19 15.42 3.27
C ALA A 91 9.06 15.48 2.01
N GLY A 92 9.57 16.66 1.64
CA GLY A 92 10.49 16.86 0.52
C GLY A 92 11.84 16.16 0.78
N ARG A 93 12.47 16.43 1.92
CA ARG A 93 13.73 15.82 2.34
C ARG A 93 13.68 14.28 2.33
N LYS A 94 12.62 13.69 2.88
CA LYS A 94 12.42 12.24 2.87
C LYS A 94 12.30 11.66 1.45
N LYS A 95 11.77 12.43 0.50
CA LYS A 95 11.66 11.98 -0.90
C LYS A 95 13.00 11.97 -1.61
N LEU A 96 13.86 12.95 -1.36
CA LEU A 96 15.18 13.07 -1.99
C LEU A 96 16.19 12.10 -1.35
N CYS A 97 16.24 12.04 -0.03
CA CYS A 97 17.31 11.34 0.71
C CYS A 97 16.89 9.94 1.20
N GLY A 98 15.61 9.55 1.09
CA GLY A 98 15.15 8.24 1.50
C GLY A 98 15.22 8.02 3.01
N ARG A 99 15.70 6.84 3.44
CA ARG A 99 15.78 6.46 4.87
C ARG A 99 16.97 7.08 5.60
N TYR A 100 18.01 7.46 4.88
CA TYR A 100 19.29 7.95 5.44
C TYR A 100 19.30 9.43 5.73
N PHE A 101 18.18 10.13 5.62
CA PHE A 101 18.14 11.59 5.77
C PHE A 101 18.39 12.09 7.19
N SER A 102 18.24 11.23 8.22
CA SER A 102 18.45 11.59 9.63
C SER A 102 19.92 11.66 10.03
N ASP A 103 20.78 10.93 9.32
CA ASP A 103 22.16 10.67 9.74
C ASP A 103 23.18 11.63 9.08
N HIS A 104 22.71 12.50 8.20
CA HIS A 104 23.53 13.42 7.44
C HIS A 104 23.33 14.86 7.88
N THR A 105 24.43 15.61 7.89
CA THR A 105 24.38 17.06 8.12
C THR A 105 23.70 17.75 6.92
N PRO A 106 23.16 18.96 7.10
CA PRO A 106 22.59 19.75 6.02
C PRO A 106 23.52 19.91 4.82
N ARG A 107 24.82 20.13 5.07
CA ARG A 107 25.82 20.29 4.03
C ARG A 107 26.04 19.01 3.22
N GLU A 108 26.13 17.87 3.88
CA GLU A 108 26.25 16.58 3.21
C GLU A 108 25.02 16.25 2.37
N LEU A 109 23.84 16.62 2.86
CA LEU A 109 22.58 16.47 2.12
C LEU A 109 22.56 17.37 0.88
N PHE A 110 23.03 18.63 0.99
CA PHE A 110 23.14 19.54 -0.14
C PHE A 110 24.02 18.95 -1.24
N GLU A 111 25.22 18.47 -0.89
CA GLU A 111 26.15 17.86 -1.85
C GLU A 111 25.57 16.57 -2.46
N SER A 112 24.94 15.73 -1.66
CA SER A 112 24.29 14.51 -2.12
C SER A 112 23.13 14.81 -3.09
N ILE A 113 22.30 15.81 -2.78
CA ILE A 113 21.18 16.24 -3.63
C ILE A 113 21.73 16.83 -4.92
N LYS A 114 22.78 17.69 -4.87
CA LYS A 114 23.43 18.30 -6.02
C LYS A 114 23.96 17.22 -6.97
N LYS A 115 24.65 16.22 -6.44
CA LYS A 115 25.20 15.10 -7.22
C LYS A 115 24.10 14.24 -7.85
N THR A 116 22.97 14.10 -7.16
CA THR A 116 21.94 13.13 -7.51
C THR A 116 20.83 13.74 -8.38
N PHE A 117 20.44 14.98 -8.12
CA PHE A 117 19.26 15.62 -8.70
C PHE A 117 19.58 16.94 -9.41
N GLY A 118 20.84 17.39 -9.37
CA GLY A 118 21.29 18.62 -10.02
C GLY A 118 21.36 19.82 -9.06
N ALA A 119 21.98 20.90 -9.57
CA ALA A 119 22.21 22.12 -8.80
C ALA A 119 20.92 22.82 -8.39
N ASP A 120 19.95 22.94 -9.30
CA ASP A 120 18.67 23.64 -9.06
C ASP A 120 17.89 23.03 -7.89
N MET A 121 17.90 21.70 -7.78
CA MET A 121 17.24 21.02 -6.66
C MET A 121 17.99 21.23 -5.35
N ALA A 122 19.33 21.29 -5.39
CA ALA A 122 20.14 21.56 -4.21
C ALA A 122 19.94 23.00 -3.70
N GLU A 123 19.86 23.97 -4.61
CA GLU A 123 19.55 25.36 -4.26
C GLU A 123 18.17 25.51 -3.66
N SER A 124 17.15 24.87 -4.27
CA SER A 124 15.79 24.83 -3.71
C SER A 124 15.77 24.18 -2.33
N PHE A 125 16.58 23.15 -2.09
CA PHE A 125 16.73 22.54 -0.77
C PHE A 125 17.32 23.51 0.24
N ALA A 126 18.43 24.21 -0.11
CA ALA A 126 19.10 25.16 0.77
C ALA A 126 18.20 26.36 1.14
N GLU A 127 17.40 26.86 0.19
CA GLU A 127 16.42 27.91 0.45
C GLU A 127 15.35 27.43 1.44
N CYS A 128 14.80 26.25 1.21
CA CYS A 128 13.80 25.66 2.11
C CYS A 128 14.37 25.35 3.49
N GLU A 129 15.64 25.00 3.61
CA GLU A 129 16.32 24.78 4.87
C GLU A 129 16.36 26.06 5.71
N LYS A 130 16.72 27.20 5.12
CA LYS A 130 16.70 28.50 5.79
C LYS A 130 15.29 28.85 6.32
N ILE A 131 14.25 28.60 5.51
CA ILE A 131 12.86 28.81 5.93
C ILE A 131 12.48 27.87 7.06
N TYR A 132 12.91 26.61 7.02
CA TYR A 132 12.69 25.63 8.09
C TYR A 132 13.39 26.04 9.39
N GLU A 133 14.65 26.50 9.34
CA GLU A 133 15.39 27.00 10.49
C GLU A 133 14.69 28.23 11.10
N LYS A 134 14.26 29.18 10.25
CA LYS A 134 13.44 30.31 10.67
C LYS A 134 12.17 29.84 11.41
N ALA A 135 11.43 28.87 10.84
CA ALA A 135 10.20 28.36 11.39
C ALA A 135 10.38 27.65 12.74
N ARG A 136 11.55 27.04 12.96
CA ARG A 136 11.82 26.22 14.14
C ARG A 136 12.49 27.00 15.27
N PHE A 137 13.41 27.90 14.94
CA PHE A 137 14.30 28.52 15.92
C PHE A 137 14.08 30.03 16.07
N SER A 138 13.37 30.68 15.14
CA SER A 138 13.06 32.09 15.28
C SER A 138 11.64 32.31 15.79
N ARG A 139 11.43 33.50 16.40
CA ARG A 139 10.09 33.97 16.80
C ARG A 139 9.39 34.75 15.67
N LEU A 140 10.04 34.83 14.50
CA LEU A 140 9.52 35.55 13.34
C LEU A 140 8.35 34.79 12.73
N GLU A 141 7.35 35.52 12.29
CA GLU A 141 6.21 34.94 11.58
C GLU A 141 6.65 34.41 10.19
N ILE A 142 6.07 33.28 9.82
CA ILE A 142 6.26 32.67 8.51
C ILE A 142 5.25 33.25 7.55
N THR A 143 5.72 33.76 6.41
CA THR A 143 4.85 34.34 5.39
C THR A 143 4.17 33.24 4.54
N LYS A 144 3.10 33.59 3.85
CA LYS A 144 2.42 32.67 2.94
C LYS A 144 3.30 32.30 1.74
N GLU A 145 4.14 33.22 1.31
CA GLU A 145 5.13 33.05 0.22
C GLU A 145 6.16 32.00 0.63
N GLU A 146 6.71 32.10 1.84
CA GLU A 146 7.66 31.10 2.37
C GLU A 146 7.04 29.69 2.43
N ILE A 147 5.79 29.58 2.86
CA ILE A 147 5.05 28.29 2.82
C ILE A 147 4.91 27.78 1.38
N ALA A 148 4.62 28.67 0.43
CA ALA A 148 4.50 28.30 -0.98
C ALA A 148 5.82 27.79 -1.57
N VAL A 149 6.96 28.42 -1.23
CA VAL A 149 8.31 27.96 -1.63
C VAL A 149 8.57 26.55 -1.12
N VAL A 150 8.35 26.28 0.18
CA VAL A 150 8.57 24.94 0.75
C VAL A 150 7.61 23.91 0.17
N LYS A 151 6.39 24.27 -0.12
CA LYS A 151 5.42 23.39 -0.80
C LYS A 151 5.89 23.06 -2.22
N ASN A 152 6.33 24.05 -2.99
CA ASN A 152 6.86 23.83 -4.34
C ASN A 152 8.06 22.87 -4.34
N PHE A 153 9.00 23.08 -3.43
CA PHE A 153 10.10 22.15 -3.21
C PHE A 153 9.64 20.72 -2.91
N ALA A 154 8.68 20.53 -2.00
CA ALA A 154 8.16 19.20 -1.67
C ALA A 154 7.52 18.51 -2.89
N ASP A 155 6.82 19.27 -3.75
CA ASP A 155 6.22 18.77 -4.99
C ASP A 155 7.28 18.44 -6.05
N GLN A 156 8.32 19.28 -6.20
CA GLN A 156 9.46 19.02 -7.08
C GLN A 156 10.22 17.76 -6.64
N ALA A 157 10.53 17.61 -5.36
CA ALA A 157 11.18 16.43 -4.80
C ALA A 157 10.40 15.14 -5.08
N LYS A 158 9.07 15.20 -5.05
CA LYS A 158 8.19 14.07 -5.40
C LYS A 158 8.28 13.72 -6.89
N LYS A 159 8.33 14.71 -7.78
CA LYS A 159 8.47 14.51 -9.23
C LYS A 159 9.86 13.95 -9.58
N ALA A 160 10.93 14.51 -9.03
CA ALA A 160 12.32 14.08 -9.27
C ALA A 160 12.52 12.60 -8.86
N LYS A 161 11.96 12.18 -7.74
CA LYS A 161 12.01 10.76 -7.34
C LYS A 161 11.29 9.84 -8.32
N LYS A 162 10.15 10.25 -8.87
CA LYS A 162 9.41 9.44 -9.84
C LYS A 162 10.20 9.22 -11.12
N LEU A 163 10.84 10.28 -11.64
CA LEU A 163 11.67 10.19 -12.85
C LEU A 163 12.84 9.23 -12.66
N LYS A 164 13.54 9.30 -11.52
CA LYS A 164 14.64 8.36 -11.23
C LYS A 164 14.21 6.90 -11.13
N VAL A 165 13.01 6.63 -10.61
CA VAL A 165 12.49 5.25 -10.52
C VAL A 165 12.20 4.73 -11.93
N GLN A 166 11.73 5.57 -12.86
CA GLN A 166 11.50 5.18 -14.26
C GLN A 166 12.82 4.91 -15.00
N GLU A 167 13.82 5.77 -14.89
CA GLU A 167 15.15 5.57 -15.48
C GLU A 167 15.87 4.31 -14.97
N GLY A 168 15.62 3.92 -13.72
CA GLY A 168 16.17 2.69 -13.12
C GLY A 168 15.42 1.40 -13.50
N ALA A 169 14.20 1.51 -14.02
CA ALA A 169 13.40 0.38 -14.48
C ALA A 169 13.64 0.01 -15.95
N GLU A 170 14.25 0.92 -16.73
CA GLU A 170 14.58 0.73 -18.15
C GLU A 170 16.02 0.20 -18.37
N LYS A 171 16.77 -0.01 -17.31
CA LYS A 171 18.13 -0.62 -17.34
C LYS A 171 18.11 -2.03 -16.78
#